data_8b7ad34cba78f42a4faddd122e1ac49e
#
_entry.id   8b7ad34cba78f42a4faddd122e1ac49e
#
_cell.length_a   1.000
_cell.length_b   1.000
_cell.length_c   1.000
_cell.angle_alpha   90.00
_cell.angle_beta   90.00
_cell.angle_gamma   90.00
#
_symmetry.space_group_name_H-M   'P 1'
#
loop_
_entity.id
_entity.type
_entity.pdbx_description
1 polymer ?
#
loop_
_entity_poly.entity_id
_entity_poly.type
_entity_poly.pdbx_seq_one_letter_code
_entity_poly.pdbx_strand_id
1 'polypeptide(L)'
;MHCKAALALVALVMTPPAAAQEVYVGDPAHTFAFFETGHLGISWVHGRFNKTPTAKILLDRAARKGSIDVVIDTASVDTGHEARDKHVRSPDYLDVEKFPTIAFKSNTLRFAGDNLVGADGDLTILGVTRPVSLNVTSFRCIQHPANKKDMCGAEASIAIKRSEWGSKRGAVGIGDDVRISIQIEAYKE
;
A
#
# COMPACT_ATOMS: atom_id res chain seq x y z
N MET A 1 -1.61 -72.77 22.54
CA MET A 1 -1.46 -71.34 22.89
C MET A 1 -0.95 -70.60 21.66
N HIS A 2 -1.82 -69.82 20.99
CA HIS A 2 -1.46 -69.07 19.78
C HIS A 2 -1.36 -67.58 20.17
N CYS A 3 -0.14 -67.07 20.16
CA CYS A 3 0.12 -65.64 20.38
C CYS A 3 -0.09 -64.87 19.07
N LYS A 4 -1.12 -64.03 18.98
CA LYS A 4 -1.34 -63.14 17.86
C LYS A 4 -0.58 -61.82 18.12
N ALA A 5 0.50 -61.57 17.37
CA ALA A 5 1.19 -60.30 17.40
C ALA A 5 0.40 -59.27 16.56
N ALA A 6 -0.06 -58.21 17.18
CA ALA A 6 -0.70 -57.09 16.51
C ALA A 6 0.40 -56.11 16.06
N LEU A 7 0.56 -55.93 14.73
CA LEU A 7 1.43 -54.95 14.15
C LEU A 7 0.70 -53.59 14.16
N ALA A 8 1.16 -52.66 14.99
CA ALA A 8 0.66 -51.28 14.98
C ALA A 8 1.35 -50.49 13.87
N LEU A 9 0.58 -50.07 12.85
CA LEU A 9 1.02 -49.23 11.74
C LEU A 9 1.05 -47.79 12.25
N VAL A 10 2.25 -47.25 12.50
CA VAL A 10 2.42 -45.82 12.83
C VAL A 10 2.39 -45.01 11.51
N ALA A 11 1.28 -44.31 11.28
CA ALA A 11 1.17 -43.37 10.17
C ALA A 11 2.01 -42.10 10.43
N LEU A 12 3.11 -41.91 9.72
CA LEU A 12 3.94 -40.71 9.77
C LEU A 12 3.19 -39.59 9.05
N VAL A 13 2.59 -38.68 9.84
CA VAL A 13 1.96 -37.48 9.27
C VAL A 13 3.06 -36.50 8.87
N MET A 14 3.40 -36.44 7.57
CA MET A 14 4.27 -35.40 7.03
C MET A 14 3.51 -34.07 7.02
N THR A 15 3.82 -33.18 7.97
CA THR A 15 3.40 -31.78 7.88
C THR A 15 4.15 -31.12 6.73
N PRO A 16 3.47 -30.48 5.75
CA PRO A 16 4.17 -29.73 4.72
C PRO A 16 4.99 -28.60 5.39
N PRO A 17 6.18 -28.28 4.87
CA PRO A 17 6.95 -27.15 5.37
C PRO A 17 6.09 -25.90 5.30
N ALA A 18 6.00 -25.15 6.39
CA ALA A 18 5.38 -23.84 6.40
C ALA A 18 6.10 -23.00 5.36
N ALA A 19 5.38 -22.51 4.34
CA ALA A 19 5.96 -21.60 3.38
C ALA A 19 6.47 -20.37 4.13
N ALA A 20 7.75 -20.04 3.94
CA ALA A 20 8.36 -18.91 4.62
C ALA A 20 7.75 -17.60 4.08
N GLN A 21 7.42 -16.69 4.99
CA GLN A 21 6.99 -15.34 4.65
C GLN A 21 8.12 -14.63 3.88
N GLU A 22 7.82 -14.16 2.70
CA GLU A 22 8.76 -13.44 1.85
C GLU A 22 8.71 -11.94 2.18
N VAL A 23 9.88 -11.30 2.22
CA VAL A 23 10.03 -9.85 2.44
C VAL A 23 10.29 -9.18 1.11
N TYR A 24 9.52 -8.14 0.82
CA TYR A 24 9.69 -7.29 -0.36
C TYR A 24 9.91 -5.86 0.08
N VAL A 25 10.85 -5.18 -0.58
CA VAL A 25 11.16 -3.77 -0.35
C VAL A 25 10.92 -2.98 -1.63
N GLY A 26 10.13 -1.93 -1.51
CA GLY A 26 9.76 -1.07 -2.65
C GLY A 26 10.95 -0.41 -3.30
N ASP A 27 10.97 -0.45 -4.62
CA ASP A 27 11.93 0.31 -5.42
C ASP A 27 11.53 1.79 -5.42
N PRO A 28 12.34 2.70 -4.88
CA PRO A 28 12.00 4.12 -4.82
C PRO A 28 11.87 4.79 -6.19
N ALA A 29 12.43 4.19 -7.25
CA ALA A 29 12.29 4.71 -8.61
C ALA A 29 10.93 4.35 -9.25
N HIS A 30 10.23 3.34 -8.71
CA HIS A 30 8.99 2.80 -9.26
C HIS A 30 7.87 2.65 -8.22
N THR A 31 7.96 3.38 -7.08
CA THR A 31 6.96 3.32 -6.02
C THR A 31 6.45 4.72 -5.69
N PHE A 32 5.23 5.01 -6.12
CA PHE A 32 4.62 6.34 -6.02
C PHE A 32 3.15 6.26 -5.60
N ALA A 33 2.72 7.26 -4.85
CA ALA A 33 1.31 7.55 -4.62
C ALA A 33 0.92 8.79 -5.43
N PHE A 34 -0.08 8.63 -6.30
CA PHE A 34 -0.70 9.68 -7.09
C PHE A 34 -2.03 10.07 -6.43
N PHE A 35 -2.43 11.31 -6.64
CA PHE A 35 -3.74 11.78 -6.20
C PHE A 35 -4.37 12.71 -7.21
N GLU A 36 -5.69 12.77 -7.19
CA GLU A 36 -6.46 13.76 -7.93
C GLU A 36 -7.61 14.28 -7.07
N THR A 37 -7.91 15.57 -7.19
CA THR A 37 -9.01 16.24 -6.51
C THR A 37 -9.70 17.24 -7.42
N GLY A 38 -11.00 17.43 -7.23
CA GLY A 38 -11.80 18.37 -8.02
C GLY A 38 -11.35 19.82 -7.77
N HIS A 39 -11.36 20.63 -8.82
CA HIS A 39 -11.08 22.06 -8.75
C HIS A 39 -12.22 22.86 -9.40
N LEU A 40 -12.84 23.73 -8.61
CA LEU A 40 -13.96 24.61 -9.01
C LEU A 40 -15.19 23.88 -9.64
N GLY A 41 -15.24 22.55 -9.49
CA GLY A 41 -16.26 21.72 -10.14
C GLY A 41 -16.12 21.59 -11.67
N ILE A 42 -15.03 22.08 -12.26
CA ILE A 42 -14.82 22.10 -13.72
C ILE A 42 -13.61 21.30 -14.21
N SER A 43 -12.69 20.93 -13.30
CA SER A 43 -11.48 20.19 -13.66
C SER A 43 -10.96 19.35 -12.48
N TRP A 44 -9.93 18.55 -12.73
CA TRP A 44 -9.20 17.80 -11.72
C TRP A 44 -7.76 18.29 -11.66
N VAL A 45 -7.28 18.51 -10.45
CA VAL A 45 -5.85 18.71 -10.18
C VAL A 45 -5.24 17.37 -9.87
N HIS A 46 -4.15 17.05 -10.54
CA HIS A 46 -3.38 15.83 -10.35
C HIS A 46 -2.06 16.16 -9.65
N GLY A 47 -1.60 15.25 -8.83
CA GLY A 47 -0.30 15.32 -8.19
C GLY A 47 0.19 13.95 -7.76
N ARG A 48 1.43 13.92 -7.29
CA ARG A 48 2.04 12.73 -6.70
C ARG A 48 2.97 13.10 -5.57
N PHE A 49 3.40 12.09 -4.83
CA PHE A 49 4.50 12.18 -3.88
C PHE A 49 5.72 11.52 -4.48
N ASN A 50 6.83 12.24 -4.56
CA ASN A 50 8.07 11.78 -5.22
C ASN A 50 8.95 10.92 -4.32
N LYS A 51 8.62 10.78 -3.01
CA LYS A 51 9.42 10.01 -2.05
C LYS A 51 8.55 9.12 -1.17
N THR A 52 8.87 7.83 -1.20
CA THR A 52 8.31 6.79 -0.35
C THR A 52 9.45 6.12 0.42
N PRO A 53 9.90 6.72 1.55
CA PRO A 53 11.08 6.25 2.28
C PRO A 53 10.92 4.85 2.88
N THR A 54 9.69 4.40 3.08
CA THR A 54 9.40 3.04 3.53
C THR A 54 8.31 2.45 2.65
N ALA A 55 8.61 1.29 2.05
CA ALA A 55 7.61 0.45 1.40
C ALA A 55 8.05 -1.01 1.64
N LYS A 56 7.58 -1.59 2.74
CA LYS A 56 7.88 -2.96 3.14
C LYS A 56 6.63 -3.82 3.09
N ILE A 57 6.73 -4.93 2.38
CA ILE A 57 5.65 -5.89 2.23
C ILE A 57 6.15 -7.25 2.71
N LEU A 58 5.41 -7.86 3.63
CA LEU A 58 5.57 -9.25 3.99
C LEU A 58 4.48 -10.04 3.27
N LEU A 59 4.84 -11.10 2.56
CA LEU A 59 3.90 -11.85 1.74
C LEU A 59 4.12 -13.36 1.90
N ASP A 60 3.09 -14.06 2.32
CA ASP A 60 2.98 -15.52 2.25
C ASP A 60 1.86 -15.86 1.27
N ARG A 61 2.25 -16.16 0.03
CA ARG A 61 1.27 -16.46 -1.03
C ARG A 61 0.57 -17.80 -0.80
N ALA A 62 1.25 -18.77 -0.23
CA ALA A 62 0.67 -20.07 0.04
C ALA A 62 -0.38 -20.00 1.15
N ALA A 63 -0.10 -19.26 2.22
CA ALA A 63 -1.05 -19.03 3.31
C ALA A 63 -2.06 -17.90 2.99
N ARG A 64 -1.87 -17.16 1.88
CA ARG A 64 -2.68 -15.98 1.50
C ARG A 64 -2.74 -14.93 2.60
N LYS A 65 -1.58 -14.63 3.17
CA LYS A 65 -1.40 -13.69 4.29
C LYS A 65 -0.25 -12.74 4.00
N GLY A 66 -0.25 -11.62 4.69
CA GLY A 66 0.84 -10.68 4.62
C GLY A 66 0.54 -9.39 5.35
N SER A 67 1.50 -8.48 5.30
CA SER A 67 1.36 -7.13 5.84
C SER A 67 2.03 -6.12 4.92
N ILE A 68 1.58 -4.88 5.03
CA ILE A 68 2.10 -3.74 4.29
C ILE A 68 2.44 -2.65 5.29
N ASP A 69 3.63 -2.06 5.16
CA ASP A 69 4.04 -0.86 5.89
C ASP A 69 4.64 0.12 4.87
N VAL A 70 3.90 1.20 4.62
CA VAL A 70 4.28 2.25 3.67
C VAL A 70 4.28 3.59 4.38
N VAL A 71 5.36 4.35 4.18
CA VAL A 71 5.50 5.73 4.65
C VAL A 71 5.87 6.60 3.46
N ILE A 72 5.14 7.70 3.30
CA ILE A 72 5.31 8.69 2.23
C ILE A 72 5.81 9.99 2.87
N ASP A 73 6.81 10.63 2.28
CA ASP A 73 7.27 11.98 2.65
C ASP A 73 6.28 13.02 2.09
N THR A 74 5.54 13.69 2.97
CA THR A 74 4.54 14.69 2.57
C THR A 74 5.16 15.91 1.88
N ALA A 75 6.39 16.28 2.22
CA ALA A 75 7.09 17.40 1.59
C ALA A 75 7.46 17.13 0.13
N SER A 76 7.44 15.85 -0.29
CA SER A 76 7.74 15.43 -1.65
C SER A 76 6.59 15.62 -2.65
N VAL A 77 5.48 16.25 -2.23
CA VAL A 77 4.33 16.53 -3.09
C VAL A 77 4.74 17.38 -4.30
N ASP A 78 4.25 16.96 -5.46
CA ASP A 78 4.49 17.56 -6.75
C ASP A 78 3.21 17.52 -7.57
N THR A 79 2.72 18.69 -7.95
CA THR A 79 1.53 18.87 -8.79
C THR A 79 1.88 19.42 -10.17
N GLY A 80 3.17 19.53 -10.48
CA GLY A 80 3.67 20.15 -11.72
C GLY A 80 3.60 21.69 -11.73
N HIS A 81 3.41 22.33 -10.56
CA HIS A 81 3.35 23.80 -10.45
C HIS A 81 3.86 24.26 -9.07
N GLU A 82 5.02 24.89 -9.05
CA GLU A 82 5.77 25.23 -7.82
C GLU A 82 4.96 26.04 -6.78
N ALA A 83 4.23 27.07 -7.22
CA ALA A 83 3.44 27.88 -6.30
C ALA A 83 2.27 27.08 -5.67
N ARG A 84 1.69 26.15 -6.43
CA ARG A 84 0.66 25.25 -5.91
C ARG A 84 1.28 24.25 -4.95
N ASP A 85 2.43 23.67 -5.25
CA ASP A 85 3.14 22.75 -4.37
C ASP A 85 3.49 23.39 -3.03
N LYS A 86 3.97 24.65 -3.06
CA LYS A 86 4.22 25.43 -1.85
C LYS A 86 2.94 25.59 -1.02
N HIS A 87 1.80 25.87 -1.67
CA HIS A 87 0.50 26.01 -0.98
C HIS A 87 0.01 24.67 -0.44
N VAL A 88 0.15 23.58 -1.20
CA VAL A 88 -0.23 22.23 -0.74
C VAL A 88 0.59 21.79 0.47
N ARG A 89 1.87 22.19 0.58
CA ARG A 89 2.72 21.92 1.75
C ARG A 89 2.36 22.74 2.97
N SER A 90 1.65 23.85 2.82
CA SER A 90 1.33 24.79 3.89
C SER A 90 0.31 24.22 4.90
N PRO A 91 0.13 24.92 6.07
CA PRO A 91 -0.88 24.56 7.07
C PRO A 91 -2.33 24.55 6.56
N ASP A 92 -2.59 25.13 5.39
CA ASP A 92 -3.92 25.10 4.77
C ASP A 92 -4.30 23.72 4.24
N TYR A 93 -3.30 22.87 3.89
CA TYR A 93 -3.50 21.54 3.32
C TYR A 93 -2.77 20.44 4.08
N LEU A 94 -1.50 20.18 3.75
CA LEU A 94 -0.75 19.05 4.30
C LEU A 94 0.02 19.37 5.59
N ASP A 95 0.28 20.65 5.86
CA ASP A 95 1.03 21.11 7.05
C ASP A 95 2.28 20.24 7.30
N VAL A 96 3.14 20.18 6.28
CA VAL A 96 4.23 19.19 6.22
C VAL A 96 5.27 19.34 7.32
N GLU A 97 5.37 20.53 7.93
CA GLU A 97 6.24 20.78 9.08
C GLU A 97 5.74 20.06 10.33
N LYS A 98 4.41 20.00 10.50
CA LYS A 98 3.77 19.32 11.63
C LYS A 98 3.50 17.84 11.32
N PHE A 99 3.18 17.52 10.09
CA PHE A 99 2.83 16.18 9.62
C PHE A 99 3.73 15.76 8.46
N PRO A 100 4.98 15.41 8.73
CA PRO A 100 5.98 15.14 7.68
C PRO A 100 5.70 13.85 6.90
N THR A 101 4.77 13.01 7.37
CA THR A 101 4.50 11.71 6.74
C THR A 101 3.02 11.42 6.58
N ILE A 102 2.70 10.68 5.50
CA ILE A 102 1.48 9.88 5.36
C ILE A 102 1.90 8.43 5.53
N ALA A 103 1.12 7.64 6.27
CA ALA A 103 1.43 6.24 6.51
C ALA A 103 0.24 5.33 6.23
N PHE A 104 0.50 4.17 5.64
CA PHE A 104 -0.47 3.09 5.51
C PHE A 104 0.09 1.80 6.09
N LYS A 105 -0.66 1.18 7.01
CA LYS A 105 -0.31 -0.10 7.63
C LYS A 105 -1.46 -1.09 7.51
N SER A 106 -1.15 -2.26 6.97
CA SER A 106 -2.11 -3.36 6.84
C SER A 106 -1.49 -4.66 7.34
N ASN A 107 -2.29 -5.46 8.01
CA ASN A 107 -2.01 -6.87 8.32
C ASN A 107 -3.04 -7.81 7.69
N THR A 108 -3.92 -7.28 6.85
CA THR A 108 -5.02 -8.02 6.22
C THR A 108 -4.98 -7.82 4.71
N LEU A 109 -4.51 -8.86 4.01
CA LEU A 109 -4.53 -8.93 2.55
C LEU A 109 -5.72 -9.76 2.09
N ARG A 110 -6.40 -9.28 1.05
CA ARG A 110 -7.56 -9.98 0.45
C ARG A 110 -7.14 -10.65 -0.85
N PHE A 111 -7.46 -11.94 -0.98
CA PHE A 111 -7.14 -12.74 -2.17
C PHE A 111 -8.40 -13.29 -2.82
N ALA A 112 -8.40 -13.34 -4.15
CA ALA A 112 -9.35 -14.09 -4.97
C ALA A 112 -8.56 -15.21 -5.70
N GLY A 113 -8.65 -16.43 -5.18
CA GLY A 113 -7.72 -17.49 -5.59
C GLY A 113 -6.29 -17.11 -5.18
N ASP A 114 -5.37 -17.07 -6.13
CA ASP A 114 -3.98 -16.70 -5.91
C ASP A 114 -3.69 -15.20 -6.22
N ASN A 115 -4.72 -14.47 -6.64
CA ASN A 115 -4.59 -13.06 -6.97
C ASN A 115 -4.85 -12.19 -5.73
N LEU A 116 -3.92 -11.31 -5.40
CA LEU A 116 -4.12 -10.25 -4.42
C LEU A 116 -5.09 -9.22 -5.03
N VAL A 117 -6.23 -9.00 -4.37
CA VAL A 117 -7.29 -8.10 -4.85
C VAL A 117 -7.55 -6.91 -3.92
N GLY A 118 -6.91 -6.87 -2.75
CA GLY A 118 -7.06 -5.74 -1.84
C GLY A 118 -6.23 -5.86 -0.58
N ALA A 119 -6.19 -4.76 0.18
CA ALA A 119 -5.57 -4.69 1.49
C ALA A 119 -6.42 -3.81 2.41
N ASP A 120 -6.78 -4.32 3.59
CA ASP A 120 -7.49 -3.57 4.60
C ASP A 120 -6.49 -3.14 5.69
N GLY A 121 -6.52 -1.87 6.06
CA GLY A 121 -5.52 -1.32 6.98
C GLY A 121 -5.86 0.09 7.45
N ASP A 122 -4.92 0.69 8.13
CA ASP A 122 -5.02 2.01 8.70
C ASP A 122 -4.23 3.03 7.87
N LEU A 123 -4.91 4.07 7.40
CA LEU A 123 -4.32 5.20 6.70
C LEU A 123 -4.24 6.40 7.64
N THR A 124 -3.04 6.94 7.81
CA THR A 124 -2.77 8.14 8.62
C THR A 124 -2.42 9.30 7.72
N ILE A 125 -3.21 10.38 7.79
CA ILE A 125 -2.97 11.66 7.10
C ILE A 125 -3.23 12.77 8.13
N LEU A 126 -2.40 13.82 8.15
CA LEU A 126 -2.53 14.95 9.10
C LEU A 126 -2.64 14.50 10.57
N GLY A 127 -1.97 13.41 10.93
CA GLY A 127 -2.02 12.82 12.27
C GLY A 127 -3.33 12.11 12.63
N VAL A 128 -4.30 12.06 11.72
CA VAL A 128 -5.56 11.31 11.90
C VAL A 128 -5.44 9.95 11.24
N THR A 129 -5.72 8.91 12.00
CA THR A 129 -5.71 7.52 11.51
C THR A 129 -7.13 7.01 11.31
N ARG A 130 -7.41 6.40 10.17
CA ARG A 130 -8.70 5.78 9.85
C ARG A 130 -8.52 4.46 9.14
N PRO A 131 -9.41 3.49 9.40
CA PRO A 131 -9.45 2.24 8.64
C PRO A 131 -9.88 2.51 7.20
N VAL A 132 -9.19 1.87 6.27
CA VAL A 132 -9.49 1.96 4.84
C VAL A 132 -9.31 0.60 4.16
N SER A 133 -9.95 0.44 3.00
CA SER A 133 -9.81 -0.72 2.13
C SER A 133 -9.25 -0.29 0.79
N LEU A 134 -8.01 -0.67 0.51
CA LEU A 134 -7.40 -0.50 -0.81
C LEU A 134 -7.95 -1.57 -1.77
N ASN A 135 -8.27 -1.17 -2.99
CA ASN A 135 -8.59 -2.09 -4.08
C ASN A 135 -7.34 -2.29 -4.94
N VAL A 136 -6.83 -3.52 -5.01
CA VAL A 136 -5.69 -3.88 -5.87
C VAL A 136 -6.24 -4.22 -7.25
N THR A 137 -5.87 -3.44 -8.26
CA THR A 137 -6.35 -3.57 -9.64
C THR A 137 -5.42 -4.41 -10.50
N SER A 138 -4.15 -4.51 -10.12
CA SER A 138 -3.14 -5.33 -10.76
C SER A 138 -2.17 -5.87 -9.71
N PHE A 139 -1.79 -7.15 -9.81
CA PHE A 139 -0.73 -7.76 -9.00
C PHE A 139 -0.02 -8.82 -9.81
N ARG A 140 1.31 -8.72 -9.89
CA ARG A 140 2.13 -9.70 -10.60
C ARG A 140 3.51 -9.81 -10.01
N CYS A 141 4.02 -11.03 -9.90
CA CYS A 141 5.41 -11.30 -9.53
C CYS A 141 6.16 -11.93 -10.71
N ILE A 142 7.39 -11.49 -10.92
CA ILE A 142 8.28 -11.95 -11.99
C ILE A 142 9.71 -12.02 -11.48
N GLN A 143 10.59 -12.66 -12.23
CA GLN A 143 12.02 -12.45 -12.11
C GLN A 143 12.41 -11.28 -13.02
N HIS A 144 13.09 -10.28 -12.48
CA HIS A 144 13.49 -9.08 -13.23
C HIS A 144 14.38 -9.47 -14.43
N PRO A 145 14.06 -9.04 -15.66
CA PRO A 145 14.72 -9.55 -16.88
C PRO A 145 16.22 -9.26 -16.93
N ALA A 146 16.68 -8.13 -16.37
CA ALA A 146 18.07 -7.73 -16.41
C ALA A 146 18.88 -8.27 -15.21
N ASN A 147 18.45 -7.99 -13.95
CA ASN A 147 19.24 -8.31 -12.76
C ASN A 147 18.89 -9.67 -12.12
N LYS A 148 17.86 -10.37 -12.65
CA LYS A 148 17.41 -11.71 -12.23
C LYS A 148 16.91 -11.79 -10.78
N LYS A 149 16.67 -10.68 -10.11
CA LYS A 149 16.05 -10.66 -8.78
C LYS A 149 14.55 -10.91 -8.89
N ASP A 150 13.99 -11.61 -7.90
CA ASP A 150 12.55 -11.76 -7.78
C ASP A 150 11.93 -10.43 -7.36
N MET A 151 10.85 -10.05 -8.01
CA MET A 151 10.12 -8.82 -7.73
C MET A 151 8.62 -9.00 -7.92
N CYS A 152 7.86 -8.19 -7.22
CA CYS A 152 6.41 -8.08 -7.42
C CYS A 152 6.04 -6.63 -7.69
N GLY A 153 5.08 -6.43 -8.58
CA GLY A 153 4.44 -5.14 -8.85
C GLY A 153 2.96 -5.19 -8.53
N ALA A 154 2.43 -4.08 -8.08
CA ALA A 154 1.00 -3.90 -7.85
C ALA A 154 0.55 -2.48 -8.20
N GLU A 155 -0.71 -2.39 -8.63
CA GLU A 155 -1.45 -1.14 -8.70
C GLU A 155 -2.65 -1.23 -7.76
N ALA A 156 -2.88 -0.18 -6.99
CA ALA A 156 -4.00 -0.11 -6.08
C ALA A 156 -4.67 1.27 -6.13
N SER A 157 -5.92 1.34 -5.69
CA SER A 157 -6.66 2.59 -5.66
C SER A 157 -7.60 2.67 -4.46
N ILE A 158 -7.93 3.90 -4.09
CA ILE A 158 -8.94 4.25 -3.09
C ILE A 158 -9.47 5.66 -3.36
N ALA A 159 -10.73 5.89 -2.99
CA ALA A 159 -11.30 7.23 -2.88
C ALA A 159 -11.56 7.56 -1.41
N ILE A 160 -11.17 8.75 -0.99
CA ILE A 160 -11.35 9.24 0.37
C ILE A 160 -11.99 10.63 0.36
N LYS A 161 -12.51 11.06 1.51
CA LYS A 161 -12.90 12.45 1.75
C LYS A 161 -11.85 13.10 2.64
N ARG A 162 -11.11 14.10 2.09
CA ARG A 162 -10.02 14.75 2.84
C ARG A 162 -10.50 15.39 4.16
N SER A 163 -11.76 15.79 4.25
CA SER A 163 -12.35 16.33 5.49
C SER A 163 -12.38 15.30 6.63
N GLU A 164 -12.41 14.01 6.33
CA GLU A 164 -12.38 12.96 7.34
C GLU A 164 -11.02 12.85 8.04
N TRP A 165 -9.96 13.34 7.41
CA TRP A 165 -8.61 13.45 8.00
C TRP A 165 -8.28 14.84 8.52
N GLY A 166 -9.30 15.66 8.81
CA GLY A 166 -9.11 16.98 9.42
C GLY A 166 -8.62 18.07 8.46
N SER A 167 -8.54 17.79 7.17
CA SER A 167 -8.28 18.82 6.16
C SER A 167 -9.40 19.85 6.20
N LYS A 168 -9.06 21.14 6.28
CA LYS A 168 -10.03 22.20 6.46
C LYS A 168 -11.05 22.21 5.31
N ARG A 169 -12.34 22.09 5.67
CA ARG A 169 -13.42 22.38 4.74
C ARG A 169 -13.33 23.86 4.38
N GLY A 170 -13.33 24.18 3.10
CA GLY A 170 -13.54 25.54 2.67
C GLY A 170 -12.37 26.22 1.95
N ALA A 171 -11.35 25.49 1.52
CA ALA A 171 -10.56 26.02 0.41
C ALA A 171 -11.53 26.20 -0.76
N VAL A 172 -11.88 27.45 -1.04
CA VAL A 172 -12.84 27.79 -2.10
C VAL A 172 -12.40 27.09 -3.37
N GLY A 173 -13.26 26.19 -3.86
CA GLY A 173 -13.04 25.52 -5.13
C GLY A 173 -12.27 24.20 -5.10
N ILE A 174 -11.83 23.69 -3.96
CA ILE A 174 -11.20 22.37 -3.88
C ILE A 174 -12.20 21.34 -3.35
N GLY A 175 -12.39 20.24 -4.12
CA GLY A 175 -13.30 19.15 -3.75
C GLY A 175 -12.89 18.43 -2.46
N ASP A 176 -13.88 17.83 -1.80
CA ASP A 176 -13.63 16.99 -0.62
C ASP A 176 -13.17 15.59 -1.02
N ASP A 177 -13.62 15.10 -2.16
CA ASP A 177 -13.23 13.80 -2.69
C ASP A 177 -11.82 13.85 -3.25
N VAL A 178 -10.98 12.91 -2.81
CA VAL A 178 -9.64 12.67 -3.32
C VAL A 178 -9.55 11.22 -3.79
N ARG A 179 -9.21 11.03 -5.05
CA ARG A 179 -8.90 9.72 -5.59
C ARG A 179 -7.39 9.50 -5.48
N ILE A 180 -7.01 8.35 -4.98
CA ILE A 180 -5.60 7.98 -4.80
C ILE A 180 -5.36 6.73 -5.65
N SER A 181 -4.31 6.75 -6.45
CA SER A 181 -3.78 5.60 -7.16
C SER A 181 -2.33 5.35 -6.72
N ILE A 182 -1.99 4.09 -6.55
CA ILE A 182 -0.71 3.65 -6.02
C ILE A 182 -0.09 2.74 -7.06
N GLN A 183 1.15 3.06 -7.43
CA GLN A 183 2.05 2.19 -8.19
C GLN A 183 3.14 1.74 -7.25
N ILE A 184 3.41 0.45 -7.20
CA ILE A 184 4.51 -0.11 -6.43
C ILE A 184 5.19 -1.23 -7.20
N GLU A 185 6.52 -1.17 -7.25
CA GLU A 185 7.38 -2.29 -7.60
C GLU A 185 8.29 -2.57 -6.39
N ALA A 186 8.44 -3.84 -6.03
CA ALA A 186 9.20 -4.23 -4.85
C ALA A 186 10.05 -5.46 -5.13
N TYR A 187 11.31 -5.40 -4.71
CA TYR A 187 12.25 -6.52 -4.82
C TYR A 187 12.20 -7.39 -3.57
N LYS A 188 12.28 -8.69 -3.78
CA LYS A 188 12.46 -9.66 -2.71
C LYS A 188 13.86 -9.50 -2.10
N GLU A 189 13.92 -9.43 -0.76
CA GLU A 189 15.16 -9.46 0.03
C GLU A 189 15.75 -10.87 0.12
#